data_282255cb7ab4555e1180d45ad6890caa
#
_entry.id   282255cb7ab4555e1180d45ad6890caa
#
_cell.length_a   1.000
_cell.length_b   1.000
_cell.length_c   1.000
_cell.angle_alpha   90.00
_cell.angle_beta   90.00
_cell.angle_gamma   90.00
#
_symmetry.space_group_name_H-M   'P 1'
#
loop_
_entity.id
_entity.type
_entity.pdbx_description
1 polymer ?
#
loop_
_entity_poly.entity_id
_entity_poly.type
_entity_poly.pdbx_seq_one_letter_code
_entity_poly.pdbx_strand_id
1 'polypeptide(L)'
;MGIPAFYDKLLQEAIRLILEAIYEGSFEKSSHGFRPKKSCHTALKNIQNSCNGTKWFIEGDIKGFFDNINHEILINMLKERIADDRFIRLIRKFLNAGYIEDWVFRKSYSGTPQGGIISPILANIYLDKFDKYMKEYILRFDKGTRRKENPIAKRLGHQKAKLKKKLENVNDETQRKQLNEQIRGIIKERLKYPAGDEMDSN
;
A
#
# COMPACT_ATOMS: atom_id res chain seq x y z
N MET A 1 -16.20 5.73 -20.13
CA MET A 1 -15.07 6.62 -19.78
C MET A 1 -15.35 7.98 -20.37
N GLY A 2 -15.43 9.03 -19.57
CA GLY A 2 -15.72 10.39 -20.03
C GLY A 2 -14.48 11.08 -20.63
N ILE A 3 -14.66 11.88 -21.66
CA ILE A 3 -13.59 12.69 -22.26
C ILE A 3 -13.92 14.17 -22.00
N PRO A 4 -13.19 14.87 -21.12
CA PRO A 4 -13.40 16.28 -20.88
C PRO A 4 -13.07 17.13 -22.11
N ALA A 5 -13.72 18.29 -22.26
CA ALA A 5 -13.38 19.27 -23.27
C ALA A 5 -11.94 19.78 -23.09
N PHE A 6 -11.32 20.31 -24.14
CA PHE A 6 -9.91 20.72 -24.09
C PHE A 6 -9.63 21.76 -23.01
N TYR A 7 -10.45 22.78 -22.89
CA TYR A 7 -10.30 23.83 -21.86
C TYR A 7 -10.52 23.27 -20.44
N ASP A 8 -11.44 22.34 -20.29
CA ASP A 8 -11.66 21.66 -19.00
C ASP A 8 -10.45 20.82 -18.61
N LYS A 9 -9.78 20.16 -19.57
CA LYS A 9 -8.54 19.43 -19.30
C LYS A 9 -7.44 20.33 -18.77
N LEU A 10 -7.25 21.51 -19.39
CA LEU A 10 -6.24 22.49 -18.95
C LEU A 10 -6.54 22.98 -17.52
N LEU A 11 -7.79 23.32 -17.26
CA LEU A 11 -8.20 23.80 -15.94
C LEU A 11 -8.10 22.70 -14.88
N GLN A 12 -8.51 21.48 -15.20
CA GLN A 12 -8.37 20.33 -14.30
C GLN A 12 -6.90 20.03 -14.00
N GLU A 13 -6.00 20.17 -14.99
CA GLU A 13 -4.57 19.97 -14.76
C GLU A 13 -4.00 21.04 -13.81
N ALA A 14 -4.37 22.30 -13.98
CA ALA A 14 -3.96 23.37 -13.07
C ALA A 14 -4.44 23.09 -11.62
N ILE A 15 -5.68 22.64 -11.45
CA ILE A 15 -6.24 22.26 -10.15
C ILE A 15 -5.49 21.04 -9.58
N ARG A 16 -5.20 20.03 -10.42
CA ARG A 16 -4.45 18.84 -10.01
C ARG A 16 -3.09 19.21 -9.43
N LEU A 17 -2.34 20.09 -10.10
CA LEU A 17 -1.03 20.55 -9.63
C LEU A 17 -1.09 21.27 -8.28
N ILE A 18 -2.12 22.09 -8.06
CA ILE A 18 -2.33 22.75 -6.77
C ILE A 18 -2.64 21.74 -5.68
N LEU A 19 -3.58 20.84 -5.93
CA LEU A 19 -3.94 19.78 -4.98
C LEU A 19 -2.76 18.86 -4.67
N GLU A 20 -1.99 18.48 -5.66
CA GLU A 20 -0.78 17.67 -5.48
C GLU A 20 0.24 18.39 -4.58
N ALA A 21 0.50 19.68 -4.80
CA ALA A 21 1.40 20.44 -3.95
C ALA A 21 0.94 20.51 -2.49
N ILE A 22 -0.38 20.54 -2.25
CA ILE A 22 -0.95 20.62 -0.89
C ILE A 22 -0.96 19.25 -0.19
N TYR A 23 -1.28 18.17 -0.91
CA TYR A 23 -1.62 16.88 -0.30
C TYR A 23 -0.54 15.81 -0.43
N GLU A 24 0.33 15.84 -1.47
CA GLU A 24 1.30 14.77 -1.73
C GLU A 24 2.19 14.45 -0.53
N GLY A 25 2.66 15.48 0.18
CA GLY A 25 3.51 15.32 1.37
C GLY A 25 2.81 14.68 2.57
N SER A 26 1.47 14.60 2.56
CA SER A 26 0.66 14.08 3.68
C SER A 26 0.12 12.68 3.47
N PHE A 27 0.18 12.15 2.26
CA PHE A 27 -0.28 10.80 1.95
C PHE A 27 0.60 9.74 2.59
N GLU A 28 -0.01 8.66 3.04
CA GLU A 28 0.73 7.55 3.63
C GLU A 28 1.69 6.89 2.63
N LYS A 29 2.78 6.31 3.16
CA LYS A 29 3.80 5.65 2.33
C LYS A 29 3.27 4.43 1.59
N SER A 30 2.24 3.80 2.12
CA SER A 30 1.53 2.64 1.55
C SER A 30 0.65 2.99 0.36
N SER A 31 0.24 4.26 0.21
CA SER A 31 -0.52 4.72 -0.96
C SER A 31 0.38 4.86 -2.18
N HIS A 32 0.08 4.14 -3.26
CA HIS A 32 0.89 4.09 -4.48
C HIS A 32 0.15 4.53 -5.75
N GLY A 33 -1.19 4.56 -5.73
CA GLY A 33 -2.01 4.86 -6.91
C GLY A 33 -1.90 6.30 -7.37
N PHE A 34 -1.64 6.53 -8.66
CA PHE A 34 -1.66 7.86 -9.30
C PHE A 34 -0.83 8.95 -8.62
N ARG A 35 0.27 8.57 -7.98
CA ARG A 35 1.16 9.51 -7.28
C ARG A 35 2.50 9.67 -8.00
N PRO A 36 3.15 10.86 -7.93
CA PRO A 36 4.49 11.07 -8.48
C PRO A 36 5.50 10.07 -7.90
N LYS A 37 6.37 9.54 -8.77
CA LYS A 37 7.43 8.56 -8.40
C LYS A 37 6.91 7.26 -7.75
N LYS A 38 5.62 7.00 -7.80
CA LYS A 38 4.97 5.76 -7.35
C LYS A 38 4.42 4.98 -8.55
N SER A 39 4.37 3.65 -8.42
CA SER A 39 3.88 2.77 -9.49
C SER A 39 3.47 1.42 -8.89
N CYS A 40 2.84 0.56 -9.69
CA CYS A 40 2.58 -0.83 -9.32
C CYS A 40 3.86 -1.56 -8.89
N HIS A 41 4.99 -1.30 -9.57
CA HIS A 41 6.28 -1.90 -9.21
C HIS A 41 6.78 -1.45 -7.84
N THR A 42 6.59 -0.16 -7.48
CA THR A 42 6.96 0.31 -6.14
C THR A 42 6.06 -0.28 -5.06
N ALA A 43 4.78 -0.50 -5.35
CA ALA A 43 3.85 -1.19 -4.44
C ALA A 43 4.27 -2.65 -4.22
N LEU A 44 4.53 -3.41 -5.30
CA LEU A 44 4.99 -4.80 -5.22
C LEU A 44 6.30 -4.93 -4.46
N LYS A 45 7.27 -4.04 -4.71
CA LYS A 45 8.54 -4.01 -4.00
C LYS A 45 8.35 -3.71 -2.50
N ASN A 46 7.41 -2.83 -2.16
CA ASN A 46 7.06 -2.54 -0.77
C ASN A 46 6.48 -3.78 -0.08
N ILE A 47 5.52 -4.47 -0.72
CA ILE A 47 4.94 -5.72 -0.21
C ILE A 47 6.03 -6.77 -0.03
N GLN A 48 6.88 -6.98 -1.02
CA GLN A 48 7.98 -7.96 -0.94
C GLN A 48 8.91 -7.69 0.24
N ASN A 49 9.19 -6.43 0.55
CA ASN A 49 10.12 -6.07 1.62
C ASN A 49 9.47 -6.06 3.01
N SER A 50 8.21 -5.67 3.12
CA SER A 50 7.51 -5.49 4.40
C SER A 50 6.70 -6.70 4.86
N CYS A 51 6.27 -7.57 3.93
CA CYS A 51 5.38 -8.69 4.26
C CYS A 51 6.13 -10.03 4.46
N ASN A 52 7.43 -10.00 4.75
CA ASN A 52 8.20 -11.21 5.04
C ASN A 52 7.70 -11.87 6.34
N GLY A 53 7.29 -13.16 6.23
CA GLY A 53 6.77 -13.92 7.36
C GLY A 53 5.29 -13.73 7.66
N THR A 54 4.56 -13.01 6.80
CA THR A 54 3.11 -12.85 6.90
C THR A 54 2.42 -14.20 6.64
N LYS A 55 1.55 -14.64 7.54
CA LYS A 55 0.76 -15.87 7.38
C LYS A 55 -0.54 -15.64 6.62
N TRP A 56 -1.13 -14.46 6.76
CA TRP A 56 -2.44 -14.12 6.21
C TRP A 56 -2.33 -12.90 5.34
N PHE A 57 -2.99 -12.95 4.21
CA PHE A 57 -3.20 -11.84 3.31
C PHE A 57 -4.70 -11.60 3.18
N ILE A 58 -5.13 -10.38 3.50
CA ILE A 58 -6.53 -9.98 3.38
C ILE A 58 -6.62 -9.02 2.20
N GLU A 59 -7.32 -9.43 1.17
CA GLU A 59 -7.59 -8.61 0.00
C GLU A 59 -8.99 -8.00 0.10
N GLY A 60 -9.10 -6.71 -0.18
CA GLY A 60 -10.35 -5.98 -0.23
C GLY A 60 -10.39 -5.05 -1.43
N ASP A 61 -11.54 -4.91 -2.05
CA ASP A 61 -11.79 -3.98 -3.13
C ASP A 61 -13.06 -3.18 -2.88
N ILE A 62 -13.06 -1.89 -3.28
CA ILE A 62 -14.21 -1.01 -3.13
C ILE A 62 -14.94 -0.97 -4.48
N LYS A 63 -16.08 -1.66 -4.55
CA LYS A 63 -16.91 -1.71 -5.75
C LYS A 63 -17.38 -0.32 -6.16
N GLY A 64 -17.08 0.07 -7.40
CA GLY A 64 -17.55 1.32 -7.97
C GLY A 64 -17.06 2.55 -7.20
N PHE A 65 -15.83 2.54 -6.70
CA PHE A 65 -15.32 3.60 -5.84
C PHE A 65 -15.48 5.00 -6.44
N PHE A 66 -15.05 5.19 -7.69
CA PHE A 66 -15.13 6.48 -8.36
C PHE A 66 -16.56 6.98 -8.55
N ASP A 67 -17.53 6.08 -8.71
CA ASP A 67 -18.94 6.41 -8.93
C ASP A 67 -19.67 6.72 -7.62
N ASN A 68 -19.11 6.27 -6.49
CA ASN A 68 -19.73 6.36 -5.16
C ASN A 68 -19.08 7.37 -4.21
N ILE A 69 -18.11 8.16 -4.66
CA ILE A 69 -17.51 9.21 -3.84
C ILE A 69 -18.59 10.24 -3.46
N ASN A 70 -18.80 10.42 -2.16
CA ASN A 70 -19.73 11.44 -1.66
C ASN A 70 -19.12 12.83 -1.79
N HIS A 71 -19.75 13.71 -2.58
CA HIS A 71 -19.25 15.05 -2.86
C HIS A 71 -19.14 15.93 -1.60
N GLU A 72 -20.11 15.86 -0.68
CA GLU A 72 -20.07 16.67 0.54
C GLU A 72 -18.94 16.25 1.48
N ILE A 73 -18.73 14.95 1.63
CA ILE A 73 -17.61 14.43 2.44
C ILE A 73 -16.27 14.87 1.81
N LEU A 74 -16.11 14.71 0.50
CA LEU A 74 -14.89 15.14 -0.20
C LEU A 74 -14.65 16.64 -0.06
N ILE A 75 -15.68 17.47 -0.25
CA ILE A 75 -15.57 18.93 -0.10
C ILE A 75 -15.20 19.31 1.34
N ASN A 76 -15.76 18.64 2.34
CA ASN A 76 -15.39 18.89 3.73
C ASN A 76 -13.94 18.53 4.02
N MET A 77 -13.43 17.42 3.46
CA MET A 77 -12.01 17.06 3.55
C MET A 77 -11.09 18.10 2.90
N LEU A 78 -11.50 18.64 1.75
CA LEU A 78 -10.74 19.72 1.08
C LEU A 78 -10.72 21.00 1.93
N LYS A 79 -11.83 21.37 2.55
CA LYS A 79 -11.95 22.54 3.43
C LYS A 79 -11.08 22.46 4.70
N GLU A 80 -10.68 21.26 5.12
CA GLU A 80 -9.74 21.11 6.24
C GLU A 80 -8.38 21.80 5.98
N ARG A 81 -8.00 21.97 4.71
CA ARG A 81 -6.70 22.53 4.31
C ARG A 81 -6.79 23.74 3.38
N ILE A 82 -7.91 23.93 2.72
CA ILE A 82 -8.12 24.96 1.71
C ILE A 82 -9.20 25.91 2.20
N ALA A 83 -8.80 27.12 2.57
CA ALA A 83 -9.71 28.15 3.05
C ALA A 83 -10.37 28.98 1.92
N ASP A 84 -9.88 28.87 0.66
CA ASP A 84 -10.45 29.61 -0.48
C ASP A 84 -11.77 29.00 -0.95
N ASP A 85 -12.87 29.62 -0.57
CA ASP A 85 -14.21 29.20 -0.98
C ASP A 85 -14.44 29.27 -2.50
N ARG A 86 -13.71 30.12 -3.24
CA ARG A 86 -13.83 30.21 -4.70
C ARG A 86 -13.24 28.96 -5.34
N PHE A 87 -12.08 28.51 -4.84
CA PHE A 87 -11.45 27.27 -5.28
C PHE A 87 -12.32 26.04 -4.96
N ILE A 88 -12.88 25.97 -3.76
CA ILE A 88 -13.80 24.91 -3.34
C ILE A 88 -15.06 24.89 -4.22
N ARG A 89 -15.65 26.06 -4.52
CA ARG A 89 -16.81 26.15 -5.45
C ARG A 89 -16.46 25.69 -6.86
N LEU A 90 -15.24 25.95 -7.32
CA LEU A 90 -14.79 25.47 -8.63
C LEU A 90 -14.72 23.95 -8.67
N ILE A 91 -14.13 23.30 -7.67
CA ILE A 91 -14.11 21.82 -7.58
C ILE A 91 -15.54 21.27 -7.54
N ARG A 92 -16.43 21.87 -6.74
CA ARG A 92 -17.83 21.46 -6.66
C ARG A 92 -18.53 21.54 -8.02
N LYS A 93 -18.24 22.56 -8.83
CA LYS A 93 -18.78 22.66 -10.21
C LYS A 93 -18.32 21.49 -11.07
N PHE A 94 -17.04 21.08 -10.99
CA PHE A 94 -16.54 19.92 -11.73
C PHE A 94 -17.21 18.62 -11.27
N LEU A 95 -17.41 18.42 -9.97
CA LEU A 95 -18.08 17.24 -9.43
C LEU A 95 -19.52 17.15 -9.90
N ASN A 96 -20.22 18.28 -10.00
CA ASN A 96 -21.63 18.36 -10.37
C ASN A 96 -21.86 18.57 -11.88
N ALA A 97 -20.81 18.65 -12.70
CA ALA A 97 -20.92 18.97 -14.11
C ALA A 97 -21.74 17.97 -14.92
N GLY A 98 -21.83 16.71 -14.44
CA GLY A 98 -22.50 15.63 -15.17
C GLY A 98 -21.67 15.14 -16.37
N TYR A 99 -22.30 14.34 -17.20
CA TYR A 99 -21.69 13.78 -18.41
C TYR A 99 -22.75 13.56 -19.49
N ILE A 100 -22.29 13.47 -20.73
CA ILE A 100 -23.16 13.12 -21.87
C ILE A 100 -22.85 11.66 -22.25
N GLU A 101 -23.87 10.81 -22.23
CA GLU A 101 -23.83 9.42 -22.66
C GLU A 101 -24.99 9.19 -23.66
N ASP A 102 -24.69 8.60 -24.81
CA ASP A 102 -25.67 8.39 -25.89
C ASP A 102 -26.43 9.67 -26.28
N TRP A 103 -25.73 10.80 -26.32
CA TRP A 103 -26.30 12.14 -26.60
C TRP A 103 -27.30 12.63 -25.57
N VAL A 104 -27.41 11.96 -24.42
CA VAL A 104 -28.27 12.36 -23.30
C VAL A 104 -27.43 12.90 -22.16
N PHE A 105 -27.78 14.09 -21.67
CA PHE A 105 -27.13 14.66 -20.49
C PHE A 105 -27.57 13.94 -19.22
N ARG A 106 -26.61 13.48 -18.42
CA ARG A 106 -26.82 12.85 -17.12
C ARG A 106 -26.18 13.69 -16.02
N LYS A 107 -26.93 14.00 -14.98
CA LYS A 107 -26.38 14.68 -13.79
C LYS A 107 -25.52 13.72 -12.97
N SER A 108 -24.42 14.24 -12.43
CA SER A 108 -23.60 13.53 -11.45
C SER A 108 -24.03 13.97 -10.04
N TYR A 109 -24.58 13.04 -9.27
CA TYR A 109 -24.97 13.27 -7.87
C TYR A 109 -23.93 12.74 -6.89
N SER A 110 -23.10 11.82 -7.32
CA SER A 110 -21.98 11.23 -6.59
C SER A 110 -20.86 10.89 -7.56
N GLY A 111 -19.70 10.59 -7.03
CA GLY A 111 -18.57 10.16 -7.81
C GLY A 111 -17.78 11.28 -8.48
N THR A 112 -16.70 10.88 -9.09
CA THR A 112 -15.89 11.74 -9.96
C THR A 112 -15.95 11.21 -11.38
N PRO A 113 -16.10 12.07 -12.41
CA PRO A 113 -16.19 11.62 -13.78
C PRO A 113 -15.00 10.73 -14.15
N GLN A 114 -15.27 9.48 -14.54
CA GLN A 114 -14.21 8.57 -15.01
C GLN A 114 -13.56 9.14 -16.28
N GLY A 115 -12.26 9.41 -16.19
CA GLY A 115 -11.48 10.05 -17.27
C GLY A 115 -11.18 11.54 -17.01
N GLY A 116 -11.69 12.12 -15.92
CA GLY A 116 -11.29 13.44 -15.47
C GLY A 116 -9.83 13.45 -14.96
N ILE A 117 -9.06 14.47 -15.31
CA ILE A 117 -7.64 14.62 -14.90
C ILE A 117 -7.50 14.79 -13.39
N ILE A 118 -8.47 15.41 -12.75
CA ILE A 118 -8.46 15.65 -11.29
C ILE A 118 -8.99 14.45 -10.48
N SER A 119 -9.70 13.51 -11.10
CA SER A 119 -10.35 12.39 -10.41
C SER A 119 -9.38 11.53 -9.58
N PRO A 120 -8.17 11.18 -10.07
CA PRO A 120 -7.22 10.39 -9.30
C PRO A 120 -6.73 11.07 -8.02
N ILE A 121 -6.43 12.38 -8.06
CA ILE A 121 -5.99 13.10 -6.86
C ILE A 121 -7.11 13.26 -5.84
N LEU A 122 -8.35 13.52 -6.30
CA LEU A 122 -9.51 13.59 -5.42
C LEU A 122 -9.79 12.22 -4.75
N ALA A 123 -9.63 11.14 -5.50
CA ALA A 123 -9.72 9.77 -4.97
C ALA A 123 -8.67 9.52 -3.87
N ASN A 124 -7.43 9.90 -4.11
CA ASN A 124 -6.35 9.76 -3.11
C ASN A 124 -6.64 10.60 -1.85
N ILE A 125 -7.14 11.83 -1.99
CA ILE A 125 -7.53 12.68 -0.86
C ILE A 125 -8.66 12.02 -0.05
N TYR A 126 -9.64 11.43 -0.74
CA TYR A 126 -10.77 10.74 -0.09
C TYR A 126 -10.30 9.50 0.68
N LEU A 127 -9.41 8.69 0.09
CA LEU A 127 -8.88 7.47 0.70
C LEU A 127 -7.83 7.73 1.78
N ASP A 128 -7.20 8.88 1.82
CA ASP A 128 -6.15 9.22 2.81
C ASP A 128 -6.66 9.10 4.26
N LYS A 129 -7.94 9.39 4.50
CA LYS A 129 -8.57 9.18 5.83
C LYS A 129 -8.62 7.69 6.19
N PHE A 130 -8.92 6.83 5.22
CA PHE A 130 -8.92 5.38 5.42
C PHE A 130 -7.49 4.86 5.65
N ASP A 131 -6.52 5.30 4.86
CA ASP A 131 -5.12 4.91 5.03
C ASP A 131 -4.59 5.28 6.42
N LYS A 132 -4.91 6.48 6.91
CA LYS A 132 -4.55 6.94 8.26
C LYS A 132 -5.23 6.13 9.34
N TYR A 133 -6.53 5.83 9.19
CA TYR A 133 -7.25 4.96 10.10
C TYR A 133 -6.62 3.56 10.17
N MET A 134 -6.30 2.97 9.01
CA MET A 134 -5.64 1.66 8.96
C MET A 134 -4.26 1.68 9.62
N LYS A 135 -3.50 2.75 9.45
CA LYS A 135 -2.22 2.92 10.13
C LYS A 135 -2.36 2.95 11.65
N GLU A 136 -3.33 3.71 12.17
CA GLU A 136 -3.63 3.73 13.61
C GLU A 136 -4.09 2.34 14.10
N TYR A 137 -4.91 1.64 13.31
CA TYR A 137 -5.36 0.30 13.62
C TYR A 137 -4.18 -0.68 13.72
N ILE A 138 -3.25 -0.64 12.75
CA ILE A 138 -2.02 -1.44 12.75
C ILE A 138 -1.21 -1.17 14.03
N LEU A 139 -0.99 0.10 14.40
CA LEU A 139 -0.26 0.47 15.62
C LEU A 139 -0.91 -0.05 16.90
N ARG A 140 -2.25 -0.15 16.93
CA ARG A 140 -2.99 -0.75 18.08
C ARG A 140 -2.94 -2.27 18.08
N PHE A 141 -2.87 -2.88 16.90
CA PHE A 141 -2.84 -4.33 16.72
C PHE A 141 -1.43 -4.89 16.97
N ASP A 142 -0.41 -4.25 16.46
CA ASP A 142 1.00 -4.65 16.62
C ASP A 142 1.49 -4.32 18.04
N LYS A 143 1.34 -5.29 18.94
CA LYS A 143 1.75 -5.12 20.36
C LYS A 143 3.18 -5.58 20.65
N GLY A 144 3.88 -6.15 19.68
CA GLY A 144 5.21 -6.68 19.86
C GLY A 144 6.16 -6.33 18.71
N THR A 145 7.43 -6.19 19.04
CA THR A 145 8.47 -5.90 18.05
C THR A 145 8.99 -7.16 17.34
N ARG A 146 8.78 -8.34 17.91
CA ARG A 146 9.28 -9.61 17.38
C ARG A 146 8.50 -10.80 17.95
N ARG A 147 8.06 -11.68 17.09
CA ARG A 147 7.51 -12.99 17.50
C ARG A 147 8.58 -13.83 18.19
N LYS A 148 8.20 -14.62 19.17
CA LYS A 148 9.08 -15.62 19.77
C LYS A 148 9.56 -16.57 18.69
N GLU A 149 10.85 -16.88 18.71
CA GLU A 149 11.41 -17.84 17.77
C GLU A 149 10.92 -19.25 18.10
N ASN A 150 10.54 -20.02 17.10
CA ASN A 150 10.24 -21.43 17.28
C ASN A 150 11.45 -22.14 17.91
N PRO A 151 11.30 -22.80 19.06
CA PRO A 151 12.43 -23.38 19.80
C PRO A 151 13.18 -24.45 18.98
N ILE A 152 12.47 -25.21 18.12
CA ILE A 152 13.08 -26.21 17.26
C ILE A 152 13.89 -25.52 16.15
N ALA A 153 13.30 -24.52 15.48
CA ALA A 153 13.98 -23.77 14.44
C ALA A 153 15.23 -23.04 14.97
N LYS A 154 15.17 -22.52 16.21
CA LYS A 154 16.28 -21.89 16.92
C LYS A 154 17.39 -22.88 17.19
N ARG A 155 17.06 -24.07 17.74
CA ARG A 155 18.04 -25.15 18.02
C ARG A 155 18.75 -25.59 16.75
N LEU A 156 18.02 -25.83 15.67
CA LEU A 156 18.58 -26.20 14.36
C LEU A 156 19.46 -25.07 13.78
N GLY A 157 19.07 -23.83 13.98
CA GLY A 157 19.85 -22.65 13.62
C GLY A 157 21.23 -22.60 14.33
N HIS A 158 21.24 -22.87 15.65
CA HIS A 158 22.46 -22.95 16.44
C HIS A 158 23.37 -24.12 16.00
N GLN A 159 22.76 -25.31 15.73
CA GLN A 159 23.52 -26.46 15.21
C GLN A 159 24.18 -26.14 13.87
N LYS A 160 23.44 -25.52 12.93
CA LYS A 160 23.98 -25.06 11.65
C LYS A 160 25.15 -24.07 11.84
N ALA A 161 25.01 -23.11 12.75
CA ALA A 161 26.07 -22.13 13.03
C ALA A 161 27.35 -22.79 13.59
N LYS A 162 27.19 -23.77 14.48
CA LYS A 162 28.33 -24.55 15.01
C LYS A 162 29.04 -25.34 13.89
N LEU A 163 28.30 -25.99 13.00
CA LEU A 163 28.90 -26.73 11.89
C LEU A 163 29.58 -25.81 10.87
N LYS A 164 29.03 -24.64 10.60
CA LYS A 164 29.67 -23.63 9.75
C LYS A 164 31.02 -23.17 10.33
N LYS A 165 31.08 -22.87 11.64
CA LYS A 165 32.35 -22.51 12.29
C LYS A 165 33.37 -23.65 12.25
N LYS A 166 32.93 -24.92 12.38
CA LYS A 166 33.82 -26.07 12.19
C LYS A 166 34.35 -26.17 10.76
N LEU A 167 33.48 -25.91 9.77
CA LEU A 167 33.85 -25.96 8.35
C LEU A 167 34.95 -24.93 7.99
N GLU A 168 34.94 -23.77 8.64
CA GLU A 168 35.98 -22.72 8.44
C GLU A 168 37.36 -23.17 8.89
N ASN A 169 37.43 -24.06 9.88
CA ASN A 169 38.71 -24.52 10.49
C ASN A 169 39.19 -25.88 9.97
N VAL A 170 38.50 -26.50 8.99
CA VAL A 170 38.86 -27.81 8.44
C VAL A 170 39.43 -27.64 7.04
N ASN A 171 40.64 -28.13 6.83
CA ASN A 171 41.34 -28.09 5.55
C ASN A 171 41.21 -29.41 4.74
N ASP A 172 40.81 -30.50 5.39
CA ASP A 172 40.62 -31.81 4.74
C ASP A 172 39.34 -31.82 3.89
N GLU A 173 39.50 -32.14 2.63
CA GLU A 173 38.40 -32.09 1.63
C GLU A 173 37.31 -33.13 1.93
N THR A 174 37.67 -34.31 2.46
CA THR A 174 36.70 -35.37 2.81
C THR A 174 35.82 -34.92 4.00
N GLN A 175 36.44 -34.36 5.03
CA GLN A 175 35.74 -33.84 6.19
C GLN A 175 34.83 -32.62 5.81
N ARG A 176 35.27 -31.78 4.89
CA ARG A 176 34.49 -30.67 4.37
C ARG A 176 33.22 -31.14 3.65
N LYS A 177 33.33 -32.19 2.85
CA LYS A 177 32.15 -32.79 2.17
C LYS A 177 31.14 -33.31 3.19
N GLN A 178 31.57 -34.05 4.20
CA GLN A 178 30.72 -34.57 5.27
C GLN A 178 30.02 -33.46 6.06
N LEU A 179 30.72 -32.39 6.44
CA LEU A 179 30.15 -31.25 7.15
C LEU A 179 29.13 -30.49 6.28
N ASN A 180 29.39 -30.33 5.00
CA ASN A 180 28.44 -29.71 4.07
C ASN A 180 27.17 -30.54 3.92
N GLU A 181 27.27 -31.86 3.91
CA GLU A 181 26.12 -32.76 3.84
C GLU A 181 25.25 -32.68 5.11
N GLN A 182 25.89 -32.64 6.29
CA GLN A 182 25.21 -32.40 7.56
C GLN A 182 24.51 -31.03 7.59
N ILE A 183 25.15 -29.98 7.12
CA ILE A 183 24.55 -28.62 7.04
C ILE A 183 23.34 -28.64 6.11
N ARG A 184 23.40 -29.31 4.97
CA ARG A 184 22.25 -29.46 4.05
C ARG A 184 21.09 -30.20 4.71
N GLY A 185 21.37 -31.28 5.46
CA GLY A 185 20.38 -32.02 6.23
C GLY A 185 19.64 -31.12 7.24
N ILE A 186 20.40 -30.37 8.03
CA ILE A 186 19.83 -29.40 9.00
C ILE A 186 19.01 -28.31 8.31
N ILE A 187 19.44 -27.80 7.16
CA ILE A 187 18.67 -26.80 6.40
C ILE A 187 17.35 -27.41 5.95
N LYS A 188 17.36 -28.61 5.40
CA LYS A 188 16.15 -29.33 4.94
C LYS A 188 15.19 -29.59 6.11
N GLU A 189 15.71 -29.96 7.27
CA GLU A 189 14.90 -30.17 8.46
C GLU A 189 14.32 -28.84 8.99
N ARG A 190 15.12 -27.76 9.04
CA ARG A 190 14.67 -26.45 9.50
C ARG A 190 13.53 -25.87 8.65
N LEU A 191 13.51 -26.16 7.33
CA LEU A 191 12.44 -25.69 6.44
C LEU A 191 11.07 -26.30 6.76
N LYS A 192 11.02 -27.39 7.54
CA LYS A 192 9.77 -28.00 8.01
C LYS A 192 9.11 -27.22 9.16
N TYR A 193 9.83 -26.31 9.81
CA TYR A 193 9.37 -25.56 10.97
C TYR A 193 9.29 -24.08 10.64
N PRO A 194 8.17 -23.37 11.00
CA PRO A 194 8.07 -21.93 10.84
C PRO A 194 9.13 -21.22 11.69
N ALA A 195 9.60 -20.07 11.24
CA ALA A 195 10.63 -19.32 11.95
C ALA A 195 10.13 -18.74 13.29
N GLY A 196 8.86 -18.39 13.36
CA GLY A 196 8.19 -17.90 14.58
C GLY A 196 7.38 -19.00 15.27
N ASP A 197 7.13 -18.81 16.56
CA ASP A 197 6.24 -19.67 17.34
C ASP A 197 4.80 -19.49 16.83
N GLU A 198 4.13 -20.60 16.49
CA GLU A 198 2.75 -20.57 15.97
C GLU A 198 1.73 -20.17 17.04
N MET A 199 2.07 -20.36 18.30
CA MET A 199 1.23 -20.02 19.46
C MET A 199 1.46 -18.58 19.95
N ASP A 200 2.43 -17.85 19.38
CA ASP A 200 2.67 -16.45 19.73
C ASP A 200 1.69 -15.56 18.99
N SER A 201 0.87 -14.84 19.72
CA SER A 201 -0.16 -13.91 19.23
C SER A 201 0.39 -12.56 18.75
N ASN A 202 1.72 -12.34 18.81
CA ASN A 202 2.37 -11.11 18.38
C ASN A 202 2.80 -11.17 16.89
#